data_84f69c7139b6d6144bd047f5e02dada4
#
_entry.id   84f69c7139b6d6144bd047f5e02dada4
#
_cell.length_a   1.000
_cell.length_b   1.000
_cell.length_c   1.000
_cell.angle_alpha   90.00
_cell.angle_beta   90.00
_cell.angle_gamma   90.00
#
_symmetry.space_group_name_H-M   'P 1'
#
loop_
_entity.id
_entity.type
_entity.pdbx_description
1 polymer ?
#
loop_
_entity_poly.entity_id
_entity_poly.type
_entity_poly.pdbx_seq_one_letter_code
_entity_poly.pdbx_strand_id
1 'polypeptide(L)'
;MSGTNVLSALPARYASGVRGGITSICSAHPLVIEAALLEGIATETDVLIEATCNQVNQDGGYTGMTPADFRRFVEDIAARVGFDTKRLILGGDHLGPNPWKHLPAEEALAKSDVMIDAFVRAGFTKIHLDTSMGCAGEPVALPDTVTAERAARLAKVSETAAREAGYDLPVYIIGTEVPIPGGAMEEIEELELTKPGAAVETVAIHRKAFAALGLEDAFARAIGVVVQPGVEFGNENVVFYNSEKATALSAVLSEMPQFVFEAHSTDYQPVEALSDLVHDGFAILKVGPGLTFALREALYGLDQIAAFLDKLPYEETLRGKMEALLLAEPKNWEKYYHGDAEELRLQRHFSYSDRIRYYWPHPVATAAVDSLLKRLEGRKIPETLISQYLGTLYPAVASGAVEATPHALMVEAVRNVVRTYGKAVA
;
A
#
# COMPACT_ATOMS: atom_id res chain seq x y z
N MET A 1 5.87 -15.57 17.90
CA MET A 1 4.44 -15.19 18.09
C MET A 1 3.82 -15.25 16.70
N SER A 2 2.53 -15.56 16.57
CA SER A 2 1.91 -15.45 15.23
C SER A 2 1.79 -13.98 14.85
N GLY A 3 1.82 -13.64 13.56
CA GLY A 3 1.69 -12.25 13.08
C GLY A 3 0.41 -11.56 13.57
N THR A 4 -0.65 -12.32 13.82
CA THR A 4 -1.90 -11.85 14.42
C THR A 4 -1.67 -11.26 15.83
N ASN A 5 -0.74 -11.80 16.59
CA ASN A 5 -0.44 -11.31 17.95
C ASN A 5 0.21 -9.93 17.96
N VAL A 6 1.04 -9.63 16.95
CA VAL A 6 1.70 -8.30 16.84
C VAL A 6 0.65 -7.22 16.57
N LEU A 7 -0.24 -7.47 15.59
CA LEU A 7 -1.29 -6.52 15.24
C LEU A 7 -2.32 -6.36 16.38
N SER A 8 -2.77 -7.46 16.99
CA SER A 8 -3.72 -7.44 18.10
C SER A 8 -3.21 -6.70 19.33
N ALA A 9 -1.89 -6.57 19.48
CA ALA A 9 -1.29 -5.87 20.60
C ALA A 9 -1.27 -4.33 20.44
N LEU A 10 -1.45 -3.80 19.23
CA LEU A 10 -1.33 -2.37 18.95
C LEU A 10 -2.27 -1.51 19.80
N PRO A 11 -3.59 -1.80 19.92
CA PRO A 11 -4.47 -0.99 20.72
C PRO A 11 -4.08 -0.97 22.22
N ALA A 12 -3.76 -2.13 22.79
CA ALA A 12 -3.36 -2.22 24.20
C ALA A 12 -2.04 -1.50 24.47
N ARG A 13 -1.07 -1.58 23.56
CA ARG A 13 0.19 -0.81 23.65
C ARG A 13 -0.10 0.69 23.64
N TYR A 14 -0.89 1.16 22.68
CA TYR A 14 -1.24 2.57 22.59
C TYR A 14 -1.97 3.06 23.86
N ALA A 15 -2.98 2.33 24.32
CA ALA A 15 -3.73 2.65 25.53
C ALA A 15 -2.84 2.69 26.80
N SER A 16 -1.77 1.88 26.86
CA SER A 16 -0.79 1.90 27.96
C SER A 16 0.28 2.99 27.86
N GLY A 17 0.20 3.84 26.81
CA GLY A 17 1.17 4.91 26.58
C GLY A 17 2.42 4.49 25.81
N VAL A 18 2.52 3.22 25.40
CA VAL A 18 3.60 2.74 24.54
C VAL A 18 3.30 3.12 23.09
N ARG A 19 4.11 4.00 22.55
CA ARG A 19 4.01 4.42 21.16
C ARG A 19 4.78 3.46 20.27
N GLY A 20 4.33 3.32 19.07
CA GLY A 20 4.89 2.45 18.04
C GLY A 20 3.78 1.86 17.19
N GLY A 21 4.15 1.35 16.03
CA GLY A 21 3.18 0.91 15.04
C GLY A 21 3.72 -0.18 14.13
N ILE A 22 3.12 -0.28 12.97
CA ILE A 22 3.57 -1.15 11.88
C ILE A 22 3.40 -0.44 10.53
N THR A 23 4.38 -0.64 9.66
CA THR A 23 4.29 -0.20 8.27
C THR A 23 3.56 -1.27 7.46
N SER A 24 2.52 -0.88 6.76
CA SER A 24 1.82 -1.72 5.79
C SER A 24 2.34 -1.45 4.39
N ILE A 25 3.05 -2.43 3.83
CA ILE A 25 3.66 -2.38 2.48
C ILE A 25 2.61 -2.84 1.46
N CYS A 26 1.98 -1.89 0.76
CA CYS A 26 0.90 -2.15 -0.19
C CYS A 26 1.45 -2.26 -1.62
N SER A 27 2.14 -3.34 -1.93
CA SER A 27 2.74 -3.53 -3.26
C SER A 27 2.81 -5.00 -3.67
N ALA A 28 2.63 -5.25 -4.96
CA ALA A 28 2.85 -6.55 -5.58
C ALA A 28 4.12 -6.56 -6.48
N HIS A 29 4.95 -5.53 -6.41
CA HIS A 29 6.18 -5.48 -7.19
C HIS A 29 7.30 -6.26 -6.51
N PRO A 30 8.00 -7.21 -7.20
CA PRO A 30 8.98 -8.11 -6.57
C PRO A 30 10.12 -7.38 -5.87
N LEU A 31 10.67 -6.32 -6.46
CA LEU A 31 11.76 -5.53 -5.85
C LEU A 31 11.30 -4.74 -4.62
N VAL A 32 10.04 -4.32 -4.58
CA VAL A 32 9.48 -3.64 -3.40
C VAL A 32 9.36 -4.62 -2.24
N ILE A 33 8.83 -5.81 -2.49
CA ILE A 33 8.72 -6.87 -1.47
C ILE A 33 10.11 -7.29 -1.00
N GLU A 34 11.06 -7.50 -1.92
CA GLU A 34 12.45 -7.83 -1.58
C GLU A 34 13.08 -6.77 -0.67
N ALA A 35 12.93 -5.49 -1.01
CA ALA A 35 13.47 -4.38 -0.21
C ALA A 35 12.86 -4.34 1.19
N ALA A 36 11.53 -4.54 1.32
CA ALA A 36 10.85 -4.57 2.60
C ALA A 36 11.32 -5.73 3.48
N LEU A 37 11.48 -6.92 2.91
CA LEU A 37 11.95 -8.10 3.63
C LEU A 37 13.43 -7.94 4.06
N LEU A 38 14.29 -7.39 3.21
CA LEU A 38 15.68 -7.09 3.56
C LEU A 38 15.79 -6.05 4.69
N GLU A 39 14.93 -5.05 4.71
CA GLU A 39 14.91 -4.09 5.82
C GLU A 39 14.40 -4.77 7.10
N GLY A 40 13.37 -5.63 7.03
CA GLY A 40 12.90 -6.43 8.16
C GLY A 40 13.98 -7.38 8.70
N ILE A 41 14.87 -7.94 7.86
CA ILE A 41 16.03 -8.70 8.31
C ILE A 41 16.98 -7.79 9.09
N ALA A 42 17.32 -6.62 8.52
CA ALA A 42 18.30 -5.71 9.09
C ALA A 42 17.88 -5.11 10.44
N THR A 43 16.56 -4.93 10.64
CA THR A 43 15.97 -4.35 11.85
C THR A 43 15.41 -5.39 12.83
N GLU A 44 15.44 -6.66 12.46
CA GLU A 44 14.83 -7.76 13.23
C GLU A 44 13.33 -7.55 13.54
N THR A 45 12.57 -6.92 12.62
CA THR A 45 11.14 -6.63 12.77
C THR A 45 10.27 -7.55 11.94
N ASP A 46 9.01 -7.70 12.34
CA ASP A 46 7.97 -8.30 11.50
C ASP A 46 7.68 -7.41 10.30
N VAL A 47 7.28 -8.03 9.18
CA VAL A 47 6.99 -7.31 7.93
C VAL A 47 5.56 -7.61 7.51
N LEU A 48 4.74 -6.56 7.38
CA LEU A 48 3.37 -6.64 6.87
C LEU A 48 3.37 -6.29 5.39
N ILE A 49 3.03 -7.28 4.56
CA ILE A 49 2.82 -7.12 3.12
C ILE A 49 1.34 -7.23 2.83
N GLU A 50 0.78 -6.23 2.17
CA GLU A 50 -0.64 -6.21 1.82
C GLU A 50 -0.86 -6.21 0.31
N ALA A 51 -1.91 -6.92 -0.10
CA ALA A 51 -2.43 -6.87 -1.46
C ALA A 51 -3.82 -6.25 -1.47
N THR A 52 -4.03 -5.25 -2.35
CA THR A 52 -5.37 -4.70 -2.57
C THR A 52 -6.23 -5.63 -3.42
N CYS A 53 -7.56 -5.51 -3.29
CA CYS A 53 -8.51 -6.25 -4.12
C CYS A 53 -8.31 -6.06 -5.63
N ASN A 54 -7.72 -4.93 -6.05
CA ASN A 54 -7.41 -4.66 -7.46
C ASN A 54 -6.10 -5.32 -7.91
N GLN A 55 -5.15 -5.48 -6.99
CA GLN A 55 -3.87 -6.15 -7.28
C GLN A 55 -4.07 -7.64 -7.43
N VAL A 56 -4.79 -8.24 -6.50
CA VAL A 56 -4.92 -9.68 -6.31
C VAL A 56 -6.38 -9.99 -5.96
N ASN A 57 -6.97 -10.94 -6.63
CA ASN A 57 -8.29 -11.49 -6.29
C ASN A 57 -8.47 -12.86 -6.96
N GLN A 58 -9.62 -13.51 -6.76
CA GLN A 58 -9.89 -14.82 -7.36
C GLN A 58 -9.86 -14.84 -8.90
N ASP A 59 -10.08 -13.67 -9.53
CA ASP A 59 -10.03 -13.51 -10.99
C ASP A 59 -8.61 -13.11 -11.47
N GLY A 60 -7.63 -12.95 -10.54
CA GLY A 60 -6.23 -12.61 -10.80
C GLY A 60 -5.86 -11.14 -10.58
N GLY A 61 -6.82 -10.23 -10.49
CA GLY A 61 -6.54 -8.78 -10.42
C GLY A 61 -5.71 -8.28 -11.61
N TYR A 62 -5.03 -7.13 -11.47
CA TYR A 62 -4.16 -6.65 -12.55
C TYR A 62 -2.78 -7.35 -12.57
N THR A 63 -2.42 -8.08 -11.53
CA THR A 63 -1.15 -8.82 -11.47
C THR A 63 -1.24 -10.21 -12.08
N GLY A 64 -2.45 -10.72 -12.31
CA GLY A 64 -2.69 -12.10 -12.74
C GLY A 64 -2.59 -13.13 -11.60
N MET A 65 -2.47 -12.69 -10.34
CA MET A 65 -2.30 -13.58 -9.18
C MET A 65 -3.59 -13.72 -8.38
N THR A 66 -3.90 -14.97 -8.02
CA THR A 66 -4.85 -15.27 -6.94
C THR A 66 -4.19 -15.01 -5.57
N PRO A 67 -4.95 -14.91 -4.45
CA PRO A 67 -4.35 -14.77 -3.11
C PRO A 67 -3.34 -15.88 -2.77
N ALA A 68 -3.61 -17.12 -3.19
CA ALA A 68 -2.68 -18.23 -2.99
C ALA A 68 -1.39 -18.08 -3.83
N ASP A 69 -1.50 -17.54 -5.05
CA ASP A 69 -0.35 -17.26 -5.90
C ASP A 69 0.49 -16.13 -5.29
N PHE A 70 -0.16 -15.06 -4.81
CA PHE A 70 0.53 -13.93 -4.16
C PHE A 70 1.27 -14.38 -2.90
N ARG A 71 0.65 -15.21 -2.05
CA ARG A 71 1.34 -15.77 -0.89
C ARG A 71 2.61 -16.52 -1.31
N ARG A 72 2.52 -17.46 -2.26
CA ARG A 72 3.69 -18.20 -2.76
C ARG A 72 4.75 -17.25 -3.31
N PHE A 73 4.34 -16.27 -4.08
CA PHE A 73 5.23 -15.26 -4.65
C PHE A 73 6.00 -14.49 -3.55
N VAL A 74 5.35 -14.07 -2.47
CA VAL A 74 6.02 -13.40 -1.34
C VAL A 74 6.93 -14.37 -0.58
N GLU A 75 6.49 -15.61 -0.33
CA GLU A 75 7.27 -16.64 0.36
C GLU A 75 8.51 -17.05 -0.46
N ASP A 76 8.42 -17.11 -1.79
CA ASP A 76 9.56 -17.38 -2.68
C ASP A 76 10.60 -16.25 -2.62
N ILE A 77 10.16 -14.99 -2.54
CA ILE A 77 11.06 -13.85 -2.33
C ILE A 77 11.68 -13.94 -0.93
N ALA A 78 10.91 -14.24 0.09
CA ALA A 78 11.38 -14.41 1.47
C ALA A 78 12.47 -15.49 1.56
N ALA A 79 12.25 -16.64 0.92
CA ALA A 79 13.24 -17.73 0.86
C ALA A 79 14.52 -17.29 0.16
N ARG A 80 14.41 -16.53 -0.94
CA ARG A 80 15.56 -16.05 -1.71
C ARG A 80 16.44 -15.09 -0.91
N VAL A 81 15.85 -14.21 -0.10
CA VAL A 81 16.57 -13.23 0.72
C VAL A 81 16.92 -13.75 2.11
N GLY A 82 16.43 -14.94 2.51
CA GLY A 82 16.68 -15.52 3.82
C GLY A 82 15.82 -14.92 4.95
N PHE A 83 14.62 -14.39 4.63
CA PHE A 83 13.70 -13.86 5.63
C PHE A 83 12.89 -15.01 6.27
N ASP A 84 12.78 -15.01 7.61
CA ASP A 84 11.95 -15.98 8.33
C ASP A 84 10.46 -15.67 8.13
N THR A 85 9.76 -16.54 7.41
CA THR A 85 8.32 -16.40 7.12
C THR A 85 7.42 -16.41 8.36
N LYS A 86 7.91 -16.80 9.53
CA LYS A 86 7.19 -16.64 10.80
C LYS A 86 7.01 -15.18 11.21
N ARG A 87 7.82 -14.29 10.64
CA ARG A 87 7.77 -12.84 10.84
C ARG A 87 7.07 -12.12 9.69
N LEU A 88 6.57 -12.89 8.71
CA LEU A 88 5.76 -12.36 7.61
C LEU A 88 4.29 -12.30 8.02
N ILE A 89 3.69 -11.14 7.87
CA ILE A 89 2.26 -10.90 8.04
C ILE A 89 1.68 -10.60 6.67
N LEU A 90 0.64 -11.32 6.26
CA LEU A 90 -0.07 -11.04 5.02
C LEU A 90 -1.41 -10.36 5.32
N GLY A 91 -1.66 -9.24 4.65
CA GLY A 91 -2.90 -8.47 4.76
C GLY A 91 -3.62 -8.32 3.42
N GLY A 92 -4.93 -8.37 3.49
CA GLY A 92 -5.81 -7.99 2.39
C GLY A 92 -6.33 -6.58 2.61
N ASP A 93 -6.13 -5.72 1.63
CA ASP A 93 -6.42 -4.30 1.69
C ASP A 93 -7.56 -3.89 0.77
N HIS A 94 -8.44 -3.01 1.25
CA HIS A 94 -9.64 -2.58 0.54
C HIS A 94 -10.46 -3.76 0.01
N LEU A 95 -10.64 -4.81 0.83
CA LEU A 95 -11.39 -5.99 0.42
C LEU A 95 -12.89 -5.70 0.45
N GLY A 96 -13.49 -5.69 -0.74
CA GLY A 96 -14.88 -5.36 -0.94
C GLY A 96 -15.27 -5.36 -2.42
N PRO A 97 -16.43 -4.78 -2.77
CA PRO A 97 -17.01 -4.87 -4.12
C PRO A 97 -16.31 -4.01 -5.17
N ASN A 98 -15.30 -3.20 -4.82
CA ASN A 98 -14.69 -2.21 -5.71
C ASN A 98 -14.27 -2.75 -7.10
N PRO A 99 -13.65 -3.94 -7.25
CA PRO A 99 -13.29 -4.47 -8.56
C PRO A 99 -14.52 -4.72 -9.46
N TRP A 100 -15.67 -4.95 -8.85
CA TRP A 100 -16.93 -5.31 -9.52
C TRP A 100 -18.05 -4.27 -9.31
N LYS A 101 -17.72 -3.05 -8.88
CA LYS A 101 -18.72 -1.99 -8.61
C LYS A 101 -19.57 -1.59 -9.83
N HIS A 102 -19.17 -2.00 -11.02
CA HIS A 102 -19.95 -1.82 -12.25
C HIS A 102 -21.13 -2.82 -12.36
N LEU A 103 -21.21 -3.84 -11.49
CA LEU A 103 -22.28 -4.81 -11.38
C LEU A 103 -23.32 -4.35 -10.34
N PRO A 104 -24.56 -4.89 -10.35
CA PRO A 104 -25.50 -4.75 -9.25
C PRO A 104 -24.90 -5.20 -7.91
N ALA A 105 -25.32 -4.57 -6.82
CA ALA A 105 -24.73 -4.75 -5.49
C ALA A 105 -24.62 -6.23 -5.05
N GLU A 106 -25.68 -7.01 -5.22
CA GLU A 106 -25.66 -8.42 -4.77
C GLU A 106 -24.70 -9.28 -5.59
N GLU A 107 -24.56 -9.02 -6.88
CA GLU A 107 -23.59 -9.72 -7.73
C GLU A 107 -22.14 -9.35 -7.36
N ALA A 108 -21.88 -8.05 -7.11
CA ALA A 108 -20.58 -7.57 -6.69
C ALA A 108 -20.20 -8.11 -5.30
N LEU A 109 -21.15 -8.18 -4.37
CA LEU A 109 -20.97 -8.74 -3.03
C LEU A 109 -20.75 -10.24 -3.06
N ALA A 110 -21.46 -11.00 -3.91
CA ALA A 110 -21.22 -12.42 -4.08
C ALA A 110 -19.78 -12.70 -4.57
N LYS A 111 -19.25 -11.86 -5.46
CA LYS A 111 -17.83 -11.93 -5.86
C LYS A 111 -16.88 -11.53 -4.72
N SER A 112 -17.28 -10.56 -3.88
CA SER A 112 -16.49 -10.18 -2.71
C SER A 112 -16.44 -11.29 -1.66
N ASP A 113 -17.54 -12.05 -1.47
CA ASP A 113 -17.56 -13.23 -0.60
C ASP A 113 -16.52 -14.26 -1.04
N VAL A 114 -16.45 -14.56 -2.36
CA VAL A 114 -15.44 -15.47 -2.93
C VAL A 114 -14.03 -14.95 -2.74
N MET A 115 -13.83 -13.64 -2.91
CA MET A 115 -12.53 -13.00 -2.70
C MET A 115 -12.07 -13.14 -1.25
N ILE A 116 -12.90 -12.80 -0.28
CA ILE A 116 -12.59 -12.90 1.16
C ILE A 116 -12.23 -14.36 1.51
N ASP A 117 -13.04 -15.33 1.07
CA ASP A 117 -12.76 -16.76 1.28
C ASP A 117 -11.37 -17.13 0.74
N ALA A 118 -11.03 -16.69 -0.48
CA ALA A 118 -9.75 -16.97 -1.11
C ALA A 118 -8.56 -16.33 -0.36
N PHE A 119 -8.67 -15.06 0.11
CA PHE A 119 -7.64 -14.42 0.91
C PHE A 119 -7.39 -15.16 2.23
N VAL A 120 -8.46 -15.47 2.96
CA VAL A 120 -8.35 -16.13 4.26
C VAL A 120 -7.81 -17.55 4.14
N ARG A 121 -8.31 -18.34 3.17
CA ARG A 121 -7.76 -19.67 2.88
C ARG A 121 -6.33 -19.66 2.38
N ALA A 122 -5.86 -18.55 1.84
CA ALA A 122 -4.46 -18.35 1.52
C ALA A 122 -3.61 -17.91 2.75
N GLY A 123 -4.22 -17.76 3.94
CA GLY A 123 -3.51 -17.45 5.19
C GLY A 123 -3.26 -15.97 5.43
N PHE A 124 -4.04 -15.10 4.81
CA PHE A 124 -4.03 -13.67 5.14
C PHE A 124 -4.71 -13.45 6.48
N THR A 125 -4.07 -12.71 7.37
CA THR A 125 -4.48 -12.56 8.79
C THR A 125 -4.87 -11.15 9.19
N LYS A 126 -4.59 -10.14 8.37
CA LYS A 126 -5.14 -8.78 8.49
C LYS A 126 -6.13 -8.57 7.33
N ILE A 127 -7.37 -8.26 7.65
CA ILE A 127 -8.44 -8.10 6.66
C ILE A 127 -9.05 -6.71 6.80
N HIS A 128 -8.80 -5.83 5.83
CA HIS A 128 -9.48 -4.54 5.74
C HIS A 128 -10.77 -4.71 4.94
N LEU A 129 -11.90 -4.52 5.62
CA LEU A 129 -13.25 -4.63 5.07
C LEU A 129 -13.69 -3.26 4.53
N ASP A 130 -13.55 -3.04 3.23
CA ASP A 130 -13.94 -1.80 2.56
C ASP A 130 -15.18 -2.01 1.69
N THR A 131 -16.31 -1.57 2.18
CA THR A 131 -17.62 -1.74 1.56
C THR A 131 -18.39 -0.42 1.38
N SER A 132 -17.68 0.69 1.45
CA SER A 132 -18.24 2.05 1.43
C SER A 132 -18.67 2.53 0.06
N MET A 133 -18.10 1.97 -1.00
CA MET A 133 -18.40 2.38 -2.37
C MET A 133 -19.66 1.73 -2.92
N GLY A 134 -20.53 2.56 -3.54
CA GLY A 134 -21.72 2.09 -4.21
C GLY A 134 -21.42 1.28 -5.48
N CYS A 135 -22.26 0.28 -5.72
CA CYS A 135 -22.29 -0.52 -6.93
C CYS A 135 -23.23 0.10 -7.98
N ALA A 136 -23.43 -0.58 -9.12
CA ALA A 136 -24.32 -0.09 -10.17
C ALA A 136 -25.73 0.21 -9.63
N GLY A 137 -26.20 1.44 -9.86
CA GLY A 137 -27.50 1.92 -9.41
C GLY A 137 -27.55 2.45 -7.96
N GLU A 138 -26.43 2.44 -7.25
CA GLU A 138 -26.31 2.99 -5.90
C GLU A 138 -25.60 4.36 -5.90
N PRO A 139 -25.74 5.15 -4.82
CA PRO A 139 -24.93 6.36 -4.61
C PRO A 139 -23.43 6.03 -4.59
N VAL A 140 -22.58 6.97 -4.99
CA VAL A 140 -21.12 6.79 -4.97
C VAL A 140 -20.61 6.45 -3.57
N ALA A 141 -21.08 7.15 -2.55
CA ALA A 141 -20.84 6.85 -1.13
C ALA A 141 -22.12 6.29 -0.50
N LEU A 142 -21.98 5.15 0.17
CA LEU A 142 -23.11 4.50 0.84
C LEU A 142 -23.33 5.04 2.25
N PRO A 143 -24.56 4.95 2.78
CA PRO A 143 -24.81 5.19 4.21
C PRO A 143 -24.00 4.20 5.08
N ASP A 144 -23.51 4.67 6.22
CA ASP A 144 -22.66 3.88 7.15
C ASP A 144 -23.32 2.58 7.60
N THR A 145 -24.66 2.57 7.75
CA THR A 145 -25.39 1.35 8.11
C THR A 145 -25.28 0.27 7.02
N VAL A 146 -25.39 0.64 5.75
CA VAL A 146 -25.24 -0.29 4.61
C VAL A 146 -23.80 -0.77 4.51
N THR A 147 -22.85 0.14 4.68
CA THR A 147 -21.42 -0.18 4.72
C THR A 147 -21.11 -1.21 5.81
N ALA A 148 -21.59 -0.98 7.03
CA ALA A 148 -21.38 -1.88 8.16
C ALA A 148 -22.05 -3.25 8.00
N GLU A 149 -23.27 -3.30 7.44
CA GLU A 149 -23.95 -4.56 7.15
C GLU A 149 -23.19 -5.41 6.13
N ARG A 150 -22.65 -4.78 5.08
CA ARG A 150 -21.80 -5.43 4.08
C ARG A 150 -20.48 -5.90 4.68
N ALA A 151 -19.84 -5.07 5.50
CA ALA A 151 -18.61 -5.45 6.22
C ALA A 151 -18.85 -6.66 7.14
N ALA A 152 -19.95 -6.68 7.89
CA ALA A 152 -20.32 -7.83 8.73
C ALA A 152 -20.59 -9.11 7.90
N ARG A 153 -21.22 -9.01 6.72
CA ARG A 153 -21.37 -10.14 5.78
C ARG A 153 -20.00 -10.71 5.39
N LEU A 154 -19.08 -9.85 4.97
CA LEU A 154 -17.73 -10.28 4.57
C LEU A 154 -16.93 -10.86 5.75
N ALA A 155 -17.06 -10.27 6.95
CA ALA A 155 -16.48 -10.82 8.16
C ALA A 155 -16.98 -12.23 8.46
N LYS A 156 -18.27 -12.52 8.26
CA LYS A 156 -18.85 -13.86 8.44
C LYS A 156 -18.21 -14.89 7.50
N VAL A 157 -17.99 -14.51 6.24
CA VAL A 157 -17.26 -15.35 5.28
C VAL A 157 -15.84 -15.62 5.75
N SER A 158 -15.15 -14.55 6.17
CA SER A 158 -13.77 -14.62 6.69
C SER A 158 -13.65 -15.56 7.89
N GLU A 159 -14.53 -15.44 8.87
CA GLU A 159 -14.57 -16.31 10.06
C GLU A 159 -14.81 -17.80 9.71
N THR A 160 -15.72 -18.05 8.77
CA THR A 160 -16.00 -19.40 8.30
C THR A 160 -14.79 -19.99 7.60
N ALA A 161 -14.21 -19.26 6.66
CA ALA A 161 -13.05 -19.71 5.89
C ALA A 161 -11.83 -20.00 6.79
N ALA A 162 -11.56 -19.14 7.80
CA ALA A 162 -10.44 -19.36 8.72
C ALA A 162 -10.61 -20.62 9.56
N ARG A 163 -11.82 -20.84 10.13
CA ARG A 163 -12.11 -22.05 10.92
C ARG A 163 -12.02 -23.32 10.09
N GLU A 164 -12.57 -23.32 8.88
CA GLU A 164 -12.53 -24.49 7.99
C GLU A 164 -11.12 -24.79 7.49
N ALA A 165 -10.30 -23.76 7.26
CA ALA A 165 -8.91 -23.93 6.84
C ALA A 165 -7.95 -24.25 7.99
N GLY A 166 -8.38 -24.09 9.26
CA GLY A 166 -7.54 -24.30 10.44
C GLY A 166 -6.47 -23.26 10.64
N TYR A 167 -6.70 -22.03 10.13
CA TYR A 167 -5.83 -20.88 10.33
C TYR A 167 -6.23 -20.08 11.58
N ASP A 168 -5.31 -19.24 12.06
CA ASP A 168 -5.61 -18.23 13.08
C ASP A 168 -6.73 -17.30 12.57
N LEU A 169 -7.64 -16.93 13.47
CA LEU A 169 -8.72 -16.01 13.14
C LEU A 169 -8.14 -14.62 12.85
N PRO A 170 -8.57 -13.95 11.77
CA PRO A 170 -8.01 -12.67 11.37
C PRO A 170 -8.30 -11.53 12.35
N VAL A 171 -7.47 -10.49 12.29
CA VAL A 171 -7.81 -9.16 12.79
C VAL A 171 -8.46 -8.37 11.66
N TYR A 172 -9.36 -7.46 12.03
CA TYR A 172 -10.11 -6.66 11.08
C TYR A 172 -9.77 -5.17 11.19
N ILE A 173 -9.73 -4.52 10.05
CA ILE A 173 -9.76 -3.07 9.91
C ILE A 173 -11.11 -2.72 9.31
N ILE A 174 -11.78 -1.72 9.87
CA ILE A 174 -13.11 -1.23 9.43
C ILE A 174 -13.02 0.24 9.03
N GLY A 175 -14.05 0.70 8.34
CA GLY A 175 -14.10 2.07 7.86
C GLY A 175 -13.35 2.24 6.55
N THR A 176 -13.46 3.43 6.03
CA THR A 176 -12.75 3.88 4.83
C THR A 176 -12.57 5.38 4.91
N GLU A 177 -11.58 5.88 4.21
CA GLU A 177 -11.44 7.32 4.05
C GLU A 177 -12.23 7.85 2.86
N VAL A 178 -12.67 9.09 2.98
CA VAL A 178 -13.25 9.87 1.89
C VAL A 178 -12.42 11.13 1.75
N PRO A 179 -11.85 11.42 0.60
CA PRO A 179 -12.03 10.80 -0.72
C PRO A 179 -11.33 9.44 -0.91
N ILE A 180 -11.70 8.76 -2.00
CA ILE A 180 -11.24 7.40 -2.35
C ILE A 180 -9.71 7.36 -2.47
N PRO A 181 -9.01 6.37 -1.86
CA PRO A 181 -7.56 6.24 -1.92
C PRO A 181 -7.00 6.13 -3.33
N GLY A 182 -5.82 6.67 -3.55
CA GLY A 182 -5.11 6.59 -4.82
C GLY A 182 -4.77 7.94 -5.45
N GLY A 183 -4.79 8.98 -4.67
CA GLY A 183 -4.52 10.37 -5.03
C GLY A 183 -5.81 11.12 -5.38
N ALA A 184 -5.92 12.33 -4.88
CA ALA A 184 -7.00 13.22 -5.28
C ALA A 184 -6.93 13.49 -6.79
N MET A 185 -8.09 13.45 -7.45
CA MET A 185 -8.19 13.72 -8.90
C MET A 185 -8.10 15.22 -9.22
N GLU A 186 -8.11 16.08 -8.18
CA GLU A 186 -8.08 17.54 -8.26
C GLU A 186 -6.93 18.09 -7.42
N GLU A 187 -6.55 19.34 -7.62
CA GLU A 187 -5.64 20.03 -6.70
C GLU A 187 -6.26 20.06 -5.30
N ILE A 188 -5.51 19.52 -4.32
CA ILE A 188 -5.99 19.43 -2.94
C ILE A 188 -5.78 20.80 -2.30
N GLU A 189 -6.76 21.68 -2.40
CA GLU A 189 -6.71 22.99 -1.74
C GLU A 189 -7.07 22.89 -0.24
N GLU A 190 -8.08 22.05 0.11
CA GLU A 190 -8.45 21.79 1.51
C GLU A 190 -8.81 20.32 1.69
N LEU A 191 -8.13 19.65 2.61
CA LEU A 191 -8.42 18.28 3.01
C LEU A 191 -9.19 18.28 4.34
N GLU A 192 -10.42 17.80 4.34
CA GLU A 192 -11.23 17.71 5.55
C GLU A 192 -10.84 16.46 6.36
N LEU A 193 -10.43 16.67 7.61
CA LEU A 193 -10.14 15.57 8.53
C LEU A 193 -11.43 14.84 8.93
N THR A 194 -11.32 13.55 9.23
CA THR A 194 -12.42 12.81 9.83
C THR A 194 -12.85 13.48 11.14
N LYS A 195 -14.14 13.79 11.25
CA LYS A 195 -14.70 14.38 12.48
C LYS A 195 -14.64 13.36 13.62
N PRO A 196 -14.23 13.74 14.82
CA PRO A 196 -14.14 12.82 15.96
C PRO A 196 -15.40 11.98 16.19
N GLY A 197 -16.57 12.63 16.19
CA GLY A 197 -17.86 11.95 16.33
C GLY A 197 -18.16 10.93 15.22
N ALA A 198 -17.74 11.19 13.99
CA ALA A 198 -17.93 10.25 12.87
C ALA A 198 -17.13 8.97 13.07
N ALA A 199 -15.87 9.05 13.56
CA ALA A 199 -15.06 7.86 13.87
C ALA A 199 -15.73 6.98 14.95
N VAL A 200 -16.24 7.61 16.02
CA VAL A 200 -16.98 6.90 17.09
C VAL A 200 -18.26 6.26 16.56
N GLU A 201 -19.00 6.99 15.74
CA GLU A 201 -20.25 6.51 15.14
C GLU A 201 -20.01 5.34 14.20
N THR A 202 -18.97 5.39 13.35
CA THR A 202 -18.56 4.28 12.47
C THR A 202 -18.32 3.01 13.29
N VAL A 203 -17.58 3.08 14.40
CA VAL A 203 -17.34 1.94 15.28
C VAL A 203 -18.65 1.41 15.88
N ALA A 204 -19.52 2.28 16.36
CA ALA A 204 -20.78 1.88 16.98
C ALA A 204 -21.72 1.19 15.99
N ILE A 205 -21.82 1.69 14.75
CA ILE A 205 -22.64 1.12 13.70
C ILE A 205 -22.11 -0.26 13.28
N HIS A 206 -20.79 -0.39 13.07
CA HIS A 206 -20.17 -1.68 12.75
C HIS A 206 -20.36 -2.70 13.87
N ARG A 207 -20.18 -2.30 15.13
CA ARG A 207 -20.43 -3.19 16.29
C ARG A 207 -21.86 -3.74 16.26
N LYS A 208 -22.84 -2.90 15.99
CA LYS A 208 -24.25 -3.31 15.90
C LYS A 208 -24.49 -4.27 14.74
N ALA A 209 -23.90 -4.00 13.57
CA ALA A 209 -24.06 -4.86 12.39
C ALA A 209 -23.42 -6.24 12.59
N PHE A 210 -22.24 -6.31 13.20
CA PHE A 210 -21.58 -7.57 13.54
C PHE A 210 -22.41 -8.37 14.56
N ALA A 211 -22.88 -7.73 15.64
CA ALA A 211 -23.73 -8.37 16.65
C ALA A 211 -25.03 -8.93 16.05
N ALA A 212 -25.62 -8.25 15.08
CA ALA A 212 -26.82 -8.74 14.39
C ALA A 212 -26.61 -10.09 13.64
N LEU A 213 -25.36 -10.43 13.34
CA LEU A 213 -24.97 -11.70 12.72
C LEU A 213 -24.29 -12.68 13.71
N GLY A 214 -24.26 -12.38 15.01
CA GLY A 214 -23.62 -13.19 16.05
C GLY A 214 -22.08 -13.22 15.91
N LEU A 215 -21.50 -12.08 15.51
CA LEU A 215 -20.07 -11.94 15.23
C LEU A 215 -19.35 -11.05 16.28
N GLU A 216 -19.80 -11.05 17.53
CA GLU A 216 -19.22 -10.27 18.62
C GLU A 216 -17.73 -10.59 18.82
N ASP A 217 -17.36 -11.88 18.73
CA ASP A 217 -15.98 -12.34 18.84
C ASP A 217 -15.11 -11.86 17.66
N ALA A 218 -15.68 -11.78 16.46
CA ALA A 218 -15.00 -11.21 15.28
C ALA A 218 -14.80 -9.70 15.48
N PHE A 219 -15.83 -8.99 15.94
CA PHE A 219 -15.72 -7.56 16.21
C PHE A 219 -14.72 -7.25 17.32
N ALA A 220 -14.58 -8.12 18.32
CA ALA A 220 -13.54 -7.98 19.37
C ALA A 220 -12.09 -8.02 18.78
N ARG A 221 -11.93 -8.56 17.58
CA ARG A 221 -10.66 -8.56 16.80
C ARG A 221 -10.60 -7.48 15.73
N ALA A 222 -11.59 -6.59 15.65
CA ALA A 222 -11.47 -5.35 14.91
C ALA A 222 -10.57 -4.40 15.70
N ILE A 223 -9.37 -4.14 15.20
CA ILE A 223 -8.31 -3.43 15.92
C ILE A 223 -8.01 -2.05 15.34
N GLY A 224 -8.46 -1.78 14.11
CA GLY A 224 -8.17 -0.53 13.44
C GLY A 224 -9.40 0.08 12.77
N VAL A 225 -9.43 1.40 12.77
CA VAL A 225 -10.40 2.20 12.03
C VAL A 225 -9.65 3.07 11.03
N VAL A 226 -10.03 3.00 9.75
CA VAL A 226 -9.51 3.92 8.74
C VAL A 226 -10.18 5.27 8.90
N VAL A 227 -9.37 6.31 8.99
CA VAL A 227 -9.82 7.70 9.09
C VAL A 227 -8.90 8.60 8.26
N GLN A 228 -9.39 9.78 7.86
CA GLN A 228 -8.59 10.79 7.19
C GLN A 228 -7.89 11.67 8.24
N PRO A 229 -6.56 11.55 8.43
CA PRO A 229 -5.81 12.33 9.42
C PRO A 229 -5.40 13.71 8.93
N GLY A 230 -5.71 14.06 7.68
CA GLY A 230 -5.23 15.28 7.03
C GLY A 230 -3.94 15.06 6.23
N VAL A 231 -3.72 13.84 5.75
CA VAL A 231 -2.63 13.52 4.80
C VAL A 231 -3.20 13.05 3.48
N GLU A 232 -2.62 13.50 2.39
CA GLU A 232 -2.95 13.06 1.04
C GLU A 232 -1.83 13.46 0.08
N PHE A 233 -1.79 12.85 -1.07
CA PHE A 233 -0.96 13.27 -2.20
C PHE A 233 -1.77 13.33 -3.49
N GLY A 234 -1.55 14.39 -4.24
CA GLY A 234 -2.12 14.59 -5.57
C GLY A 234 -1.20 14.07 -6.67
N ASN A 235 -1.31 14.68 -7.84
CA ASN A 235 -0.39 14.38 -8.92
C ASN A 235 0.98 15.06 -8.72
N GLU A 236 1.01 16.26 -8.14
CA GLU A 236 2.20 17.11 -8.05
C GLU A 236 2.45 17.71 -6.67
N ASN A 237 1.55 17.48 -5.72
CA ASN A 237 1.63 18.02 -4.37
C ASN A 237 1.40 16.96 -3.30
N VAL A 238 1.84 17.26 -2.07
CA VAL A 238 1.66 16.42 -0.88
C VAL A 238 1.13 17.30 0.24
N VAL A 239 0.05 16.85 0.90
CA VAL A 239 -0.45 17.46 2.14
C VAL A 239 0.23 16.77 3.30
N PHE A 240 1.04 17.52 4.03
CA PHE A 240 1.77 16.98 5.17
C PHE A 240 0.91 16.93 6.43
N TYR A 241 1.12 15.90 7.23
CA TYR A 241 0.46 15.73 8.51
C TYR A 241 0.72 16.92 9.45
N ASN A 242 -0.32 17.30 10.17
CA ASN A 242 -0.26 18.31 11.22
C ASN A 242 -0.98 17.80 12.46
N SER A 243 -0.21 17.45 13.50
CA SER A 243 -0.70 16.89 14.76
C SER A 243 -1.67 17.85 15.48
N GLU A 244 -1.45 19.17 15.40
CA GLU A 244 -2.35 20.17 16.03
C GLU A 244 -3.76 20.08 15.46
N LYS A 245 -3.89 19.91 14.13
CA LYS A 245 -5.19 19.75 13.46
C LYS A 245 -5.87 18.45 13.81
N ALA A 246 -5.13 17.37 14.03
CA ALA A 246 -5.63 16.03 14.32
C ALA A 246 -5.90 15.79 15.83
N THR A 247 -5.54 16.71 16.71
CA THR A 247 -5.63 16.56 18.19
C THR A 247 -7.00 16.06 18.64
N ALA A 248 -8.09 16.65 18.14
CA ALA A 248 -9.44 16.25 18.51
C ALA A 248 -9.80 14.84 18.01
N LEU A 249 -9.34 14.44 16.82
CA LEU A 249 -9.53 13.11 16.28
C LEU A 249 -8.75 12.07 17.10
N SER A 250 -7.48 12.34 17.42
CA SER A 250 -6.65 11.45 18.22
C SER A 250 -7.19 11.22 19.63
N ALA A 251 -7.80 12.25 20.21
CA ALA A 251 -8.35 12.18 21.57
C ALA A 251 -9.47 11.14 21.72
N VAL A 252 -10.26 10.85 20.66
CA VAL A 252 -11.38 9.90 20.76
C VAL A 252 -10.93 8.44 20.87
N LEU A 253 -9.66 8.13 20.64
CA LEU A 253 -9.14 6.78 20.91
C LEU A 253 -9.23 6.39 22.39
N SER A 254 -9.25 7.36 23.30
CA SER A 254 -9.51 7.10 24.72
C SER A 254 -10.92 6.53 24.98
N GLU A 255 -11.88 6.81 24.10
CA GLU A 255 -13.23 6.28 24.14
C GLU A 255 -13.36 4.93 23.41
N MET A 256 -12.35 4.59 22.61
CA MET A 256 -12.31 3.38 21.79
C MET A 256 -11.03 2.56 22.06
N PRO A 257 -10.78 2.09 23.28
CA PRO A 257 -9.49 1.46 23.68
C PRO A 257 -9.19 0.13 22.94
N GLN A 258 -10.16 -0.41 22.22
CA GLN A 258 -10.02 -1.58 21.36
C GLN A 258 -9.30 -1.24 20.03
N PHE A 259 -9.21 0.05 19.68
CA PHE A 259 -8.79 0.48 18.34
C PHE A 259 -7.52 1.33 18.38
N VAL A 260 -6.81 1.29 17.27
CA VAL A 260 -5.90 2.32 16.77
C VAL A 260 -6.44 2.85 15.45
N PHE A 261 -5.91 3.96 14.97
CA PHE A 261 -6.20 4.40 13.61
C PHE A 261 -5.26 3.76 12.60
N GLU A 262 -5.80 3.50 11.40
CA GLU A 262 -5.03 3.19 10.20
C GLU A 262 -5.07 4.41 9.28
N ALA A 263 -3.89 4.92 8.92
CA ALA A 263 -3.74 6.03 8.00
C ALA A 263 -3.35 5.53 6.61
N HIS A 264 -4.15 5.92 5.62
CA HIS A 264 -3.86 5.69 4.20
C HIS A 264 -3.17 6.93 3.60
N SER A 265 -2.72 6.82 2.35
CA SER A 265 -2.10 7.93 1.60
C SER A 265 -0.95 8.62 2.36
N THR A 266 -0.22 7.89 3.20
CA THR A 266 0.90 8.44 3.99
C THR A 266 2.19 8.55 3.18
N ASP A 267 2.14 8.24 1.89
CA ASP A 267 3.28 8.31 0.98
C ASP A 267 3.87 9.73 0.95
N TYR A 268 5.19 9.80 0.76
CA TYR A 268 5.95 11.07 0.63
C TYR A 268 6.00 11.96 1.88
N GLN A 269 5.48 11.50 3.02
CA GLN A 269 5.59 12.22 4.28
C GLN A 269 7.03 12.21 4.81
N PRO A 270 7.53 13.30 5.41
CA PRO A 270 8.81 13.28 6.13
C PRO A 270 8.71 12.39 7.38
N VAL A 271 9.87 11.91 7.85
CA VAL A 271 9.91 10.97 8.99
C VAL A 271 9.29 11.56 10.27
N GLU A 272 9.43 12.84 10.46
CA GLU A 272 8.84 13.56 11.60
C GLU A 272 7.31 13.48 11.56
N ALA A 273 6.70 13.75 10.41
CA ALA A 273 5.25 13.67 10.21
C ALA A 273 4.71 12.24 10.38
N LEU A 274 5.45 11.23 9.88
CA LEU A 274 5.11 9.82 10.11
C LEU A 274 5.22 9.45 11.61
N SER A 275 6.22 9.96 12.30
CA SER A 275 6.40 9.74 13.75
C SER A 275 5.27 10.39 14.55
N ASP A 276 4.89 11.61 14.19
CA ASP A 276 3.76 12.32 14.79
C ASP A 276 2.44 11.55 14.58
N LEU A 277 2.20 11.00 13.37
CA LEU A 277 1.06 10.13 13.11
C LEU A 277 1.01 8.96 14.10
N VAL A 278 2.12 8.23 14.25
CA VAL A 278 2.19 7.08 15.16
C VAL A 278 1.98 7.50 16.61
N HIS A 279 2.58 8.62 17.03
CA HIS A 279 2.40 9.18 18.37
C HIS A 279 0.93 9.51 18.65
N ASP A 280 0.21 10.03 17.67
CA ASP A 280 -1.18 10.46 17.75
C ASP A 280 -2.20 9.31 17.58
N GLY A 281 -1.72 8.06 17.46
CA GLY A 281 -2.56 6.87 17.44
C GLY A 281 -2.82 6.25 16.09
N PHE A 282 -2.22 6.79 15.02
CA PHE A 282 -2.24 6.16 13.70
C PHE A 282 -1.14 5.10 13.64
N ALA A 283 -1.35 4.00 14.34
CA ALA A 283 -0.34 2.97 14.56
C ALA A 283 -0.13 2.04 13.35
N ILE A 284 -0.98 2.12 12.34
CA ILE A 284 -0.83 1.38 11.07
C ILE A 284 -0.69 2.42 9.95
N LEU A 285 0.50 2.49 9.35
CA LEU A 285 0.81 3.42 8.28
C LEU A 285 0.89 2.69 6.95
N LYS A 286 0.07 3.07 5.98
CA LYS A 286 0.05 2.46 4.65
C LYS A 286 0.94 3.22 3.68
N VAL A 287 1.77 2.48 2.96
CA VAL A 287 2.62 3.00 1.90
C VAL A 287 2.53 2.12 0.65
N GLY A 288 2.38 2.75 -0.49
CA GLY A 288 2.23 2.05 -1.77
C GLY A 288 2.92 2.76 -2.94
N PRO A 289 2.30 3.81 -3.52
CA PRO A 289 2.89 4.55 -4.64
C PRO A 289 4.31 5.07 -4.39
N GLY A 290 4.62 5.56 -3.19
CA GLY A 290 5.95 6.05 -2.86
C GLY A 290 7.06 5.00 -2.99
N LEU A 291 6.75 3.72 -2.78
CA LEU A 291 7.69 2.61 -2.94
C LEU A 291 8.02 2.35 -4.42
N THR A 292 6.99 2.31 -5.27
CA THR A 292 7.19 2.13 -6.72
C THR A 292 7.71 3.39 -7.39
N PHE A 293 7.42 4.56 -6.83
CA PHE A 293 8.01 5.83 -7.23
C PHE A 293 9.53 5.84 -7.02
N ALA A 294 9.99 5.46 -5.84
CA ALA A 294 11.44 5.34 -5.54
C ALA A 294 12.12 4.33 -6.48
N LEU A 295 11.46 3.20 -6.78
CA LEU A 295 11.95 2.25 -7.76
C LEU A 295 12.05 2.87 -9.17
N ARG A 296 11.01 3.63 -9.60
CA ARG A 296 11.03 4.33 -10.89
C ARG A 296 12.14 5.37 -10.94
N GLU A 297 12.38 6.13 -9.85
CA GLU A 297 13.50 7.07 -9.78
C GLU A 297 14.83 6.36 -9.99
N ALA A 298 15.04 5.22 -9.34
CA ALA A 298 16.25 4.42 -9.52
C ALA A 298 16.39 3.89 -10.95
N LEU A 299 15.31 3.35 -11.52
CA LEU A 299 15.28 2.88 -12.91
C LEU A 299 15.59 4.00 -13.91
N TYR A 300 15.03 5.19 -13.71
CA TYR A 300 15.28 6.33 -14.60
C TYR A 300 16.68 6.92 -14.40
N GLY A 301 17.22 6.89 -13.20
CA GLY A 301 18.61 7.24 -12.96
C GLY A 301 19.58 6.29 -13.67
N LEU A 302 19.33 4.98 -13.56
CA LEU A 302 20.11 3.96 -14.29
C LEU A 302 19.94 4.09 -15.82
N ASP A 303 18.75 4.45 -16.29
CA ASP A 303 18.49 4.69 -17.71
C ASP A 303 19.31 5.88 -18.25
N GLN A 304 19.41 6.98 -17.49
CA GLN A 304 20.28 8.11 -17.84
C GLN A 304 21.75 7.72 -17.86
N ILE A 305 22.19 6.89 -16.92
CA ILE A 305 23.58 6.35 -16.89
C ILE A 305 23.85 5.50 -18.14
N ALA A 306 22.95 4.56 -18.46
CA ALA A 306 23.09 3.72 -19.64
C ALA A 306 23.07 4.53 -20.93
N ALA A 307 22.13 5.50 -21.03
CA ALA A 307 22.00 6.38 -22.18
C ALA A 307 23.29 7.19 -22.42
N PHE A 308 23.91 7.71 -21.35
CA PHE A 308 25.19 8.43 -21.44
C PHE A 308 26.34 7.52 -21.87
N LEU A 309 26.47 6.34 -21.27
CA LEU A 309 27.57 5.41 -21.53
C LEU A 309 27.53 4.82 -22.94
N ASP A 310 26.33 4.50 -23.44
CA ASP A 310 26.12 3.85 -24.73
C ASP A 310 25.68 4.83 -25.83
N LYS A 311 25.52 6.12 -25.52
CA LYS A 311 25.03 7.17 -26.44
C LYS A 311 23.69 6.79 -27.09
N LEU A 312 22.74 6.32 -26.28
CA LEU A 312 21.44 5.87 -26.76
C LEU A 312 20.56 7.03 -27.24
N PRO A 313 19.86 6.89 -28.36
CA PRO A 313 18.77 7.80 -28.71
C PRO A 313 17.59 7.59 -27.74
N TYR A 314 16.76 8.62 -27.59
CA TYR A 314 15.65 8.61 -26.61
C TYR A 314 14.71 7.40 -26.76
N GLU A 315 14.41 7.03 -27.99
CA GLU A 315 13.48 5.94 -28.32
C GLU A 315 14.00 4.56 -27.86
N GLU A 316 15.31 4.43 -27.66
CA GLU A 316 15.93 3.19 -27.17
C GLU A 316 16.08 3.16 -25.64
N THR A 317 15.87 4.30 -24.96
CA THR A 317 15.91 4.39 -23.50
C THR A 317 14.70 3.72 -22.88
N LEU A 318 14.80 3.32 -21.61
CA LEU A 318 13.65 2.83 -20.83
C LEU A 318 12.53 3.88 -20.82
N ARG A 319 12.86 5.14 -20.54
CA ARG A 319 11.87 6.22 -20.51
C ARG A 319 11.17 6.42 -21.84
N GLY A 320 11.89 6.36 -22.97
CA GLY A 320 11.28 6.47 -24.30
C GLY A 320 10.31 5.32 -24.61
N LYS A 321 10.69 4.09 -24.23
CA LYS A 321 9.83 2.90 -24.41
C LYS A 321 8.59 2.95 -23.51
N MET A 322 8.74 3.42 -22.26
CA MET A 322 7.62 3.62 -21.36
C MET A 322 6.66 4.69 -21.87
N GLU A 323 7.15 5.82 -22.40
CA GLU A 323 6.27 6.85 -22.99
C GLU A 323 5.48 6.29 -24.17
N ALA A 324 6.12 5.54 -25.06
CA ALA A 324 5.44 4.90 -26.19
C ALA A 324 4.33 3.93 -25.70
N LEU A 325 4.59 3.13 -24.67
CA LEU A 325 3.63 2.21 -24.06
C LEU A 325 2.46 2.96 -23.41
N LEU A 326 2.75 3.99 -22.62
CA LEU A 326 1.75 4.79 -21.92
C LEU A 326 0.79 5.49 -22.89
N LEU A 327 1.30 5.97 -24.03
CA LEU A 327 0.49 6.57 -25.08
C LEU A 327 -0.34 5.53 -25.86
N ALA A 328 0.19 4.34 -26.07
CA ALA A 328 -0.53 3.25 -26.74
C ALA A 328 -1.65 2.65 -25.89
N GLU A 329 -1.48 2.63 -24.58
CA GLU A 329 -2.42 2.02 -23.62
C GLU A 329 -2.83 2.99 -22.49
N PRO A 330 -3.63 4.03 -22.76
CA PRO A 330 -3.89 5.11 -21.81
C PRO A 330 -4.81 4.74 -20.63
N LYS A 331 -5.45 3.57 -20.66
CA LYS A 331 -6.53 3.15 -19.74
C LYS A 331 -6.24 3.33 -18.24
N ASN A 332 -4.96 3.27 -17.83
CA ASN A 332 -4.60 3.36 -16.41
C ASN A 332 -4.32 4.79 -15.94
N TRP A 333 -4.17 5.76 -16.85
CA TRP A 333 -3.85 7.14 -16.49
C TRP A 333 -4.82 8.19 -17.05
N GLU A 334 -5.44 7.97 -18.23
CA GLU A 334 -6.22 8.99 -18.96
C GLU A 334 -7.37 9.65 -18.17
N LYS A 335 -7.95 8.92 -17.20
CA LYS A 335 -9.04 9.42 -16.34
C LYS A 335 -8.56 10.20 -15.12
N TYR A 336 -7.26 10.20 -14.86
CA TYR A 336 -6.67 10.67 -13.62
C TYR A 336 -5.67 11.83 -13.85
N TYR A 337 -5.17 11.96 -15.06
CA TYR A 337 -4.22 13.00 -15.44
C TYR A 337 -4.92 14.02 -16.31
N HIS A 338 -4.66 15.29 -16.05
CA HIS A 338 -5.35 16.40 -16.68
C HIS A 338 -4.34 17.46 -17.12
N GLY A 339 -4.73 18.29 -18.09
CA GLY A 339 -3.92 19.38 -18.58
C GLY A 339 -3.59 19.28 -20.06
N ASP A 340 -2.62 20.05 -20.49
CA ASP A 340 -2.11 20.03 -21.86
C ASP A 340 -1.15 18.86 -22.12
N ALA A 341 -0.58 18.79 -23.32
CA ALA A 341 0.29 17.68 -23.71
C ALA A 341 1.58 17.59 -22.89
N GLU A 342 2.13 18.73 -22.43
CA GLU A 342 3.35 18.77 -21.62
C GLU A 342 3.03 18.36 -20.17
N GLU A 343 1.95 18.85 -19.59
CA GLU A 343 1.45 18.49 -18.27
C GLU A 343 1.11 16.99 -18.20
N LEU A 344 0.39 16.47 -19.20
CA LEU A 344 0.09 15.04 -19.29
C LEU A 344 1.37 14.19 -19.41
N ARG A 345 2.39 14.66 -20.15
CA ARG A 345 3.67 13.97 -20.23
C ARG A 345 4.41 13.98 -18.91
N LEU A 346 4.40 15.11 -18.20
CA LEU A 346 4.99 15.24 -16.86
C LEU A 346 4.33 14.23 -15.90
N GLN A 347 3.00 14.21 -15.84
CA GLN A 347 2.24 13.36 -14.94
C GLN A 347 2.43 11.87 -15.27
N ARG A 348 2.47 11.45 -16.54
CA ARG A 348 2.72 10.06 -16.91
C ARG A 348 4.02 9.50 -16.34
N HIS A 349 5.06 10.35 -16.20
CA HIS A 349 6.37 9.91 -15.75
C HIS A 349 6.68 10.25 -14.28
N PHE A 350 6.11 11.33 -13.74
CA PHE A 350 6.59 11.92 -12.49
C PHE A 350 5.49 12.23 -11.47
N SER A 351 4.23 11.92 -11.77
CA SER A 351 3.15 12.13 -10.79
C SER A 351 3.37 11.30 -9.52
N TYR A 352 3.08 11.88 -8.37
CA TYR A 352 3.08 11.18 -7.08
C TYR A 352 2.04 10.06 -7.02
N SER A 353 0.94 10.14 -7.78
CA SER A 353 0.00 9.01 -7.90
C SER A 353 0.63 7.78 -8.56
N ASP A 354 1.80 7.93 -9.20
CA ASP A 354 2.68 6.88 -9.75
C ASP A 354 1.92 5.82 -10.58
N ARG A 355 0.99 6.28 -11.43
CA ARG A 355 0.16 5.35 -12.21
C ARG A 355 0.93 4.54 -13.25
N ILE A 356 2.15 4.92 -13.55
CA ILE A 356 3.10 4.12 -14.34
C ILE A 356 3.35 2.73 -13.71
N ARG A 357 3.14 2.58 -12.38
CA ARG A 357 3.30 1.29 -11.70
C ARG A 357 2.43 0.17 -12.26
N TYR A 358 1.28 0.49 -12.82
CA TYR A 358 0.38 -0.50 -13.44
C TYR A 358 0.92 -1.09 -14.75
N TYR A 359 1.97 -0.47 -15.32
CA TYR A 359 2.60 -0.92 -16.56
C TYR A 359 3.86 -1.76 -16.35
N TRP A 360 4.46 -1.76 -15.16
CA TRP A 360 5.67 -2.58 -14.92
C TRP A 360 5.48 -4.07 -15.22
N PRO A 361 4.30 -4.71 -14.96
CA PRO A 361 4.07 -6.11 -15.36
C PRO A 361 3.86 -6.31 -16.87
N HIS A 362 3.71 -5.23 -17.66
CA HIS A 362 3.47 -5.34 -19.08
C HIS A 362 4.71 -5.87 -19.81
N PRO A 363 4.57 -6.83 -20.78
CA PRO A 363 5.73 -7.43 -21.45
C PRO A 363 6.69 -6.43 -22.09
N VAL A 364 6.19 -5.32 -22.63
CA VAL A 364 7.03 -4.25 -23.22
C VAL A 364 7.86 -3.56 -22.13
N ALA A 365 7.27 -3.26 -20.98
CA ALA A 365 7.96 -2.63 -19.86
C ALA A 365 9.02 -3.58 -19.27
N THR A 366 8.66 -4.83 -19.01
CA THR A 366 9.59 -5.86 -18.53
C THR A 366 10.77 -6.01 -19.47
N ALA A 367 10.54 -6.16 -20.79
CA ALA A 367 11.61 -6.25 -21.77
C ALA A 367 12.50 -4.99 -21.81
N ALA A 368 11.92 -3.80 -21.61
CA ALA A 368 12.69 -2.56 -21.56
C ALA A 368 13.57 -2.46 -20.31
N VAL A 369 13.06 -2.88 -19.15
CA VAL A 369 13.83 -2.98 -17.89
C VAL A 369 14.95 -4.01 -18.05
N ASP A 370 14.65 -5.20 -18.55
CA ASP A 370 15.67 -6.26 -18.78
C ASP A 370 16.77 -5.78 -19.72
N SER A 371 16.42 -5.07 -20.79
CA SER A 371 17.38 -4.48 -21.70
C SER A 371 18.29 -3.46 -21.02
N LEU A 372 17.73 -2.58 -20.17
CA LEU A 372 18.50 -1.63 -19.36
C LEU A 372 19.47 -2.36 -18.43
N LEU A 373 18.98 -3.32 -17.66
CA LEU A 373 19.80 -4.07 -16.68
C LEU A 373 20.93 -4.83 -17.38
N LYS A 374 20.65 -5.48 -18.52
CA LYS A 374 21.63 -6.18 -19.32
C LYS A 374 22.73 -5.25 -19.86
N ARG A 375 22.40 -4.02 -20.23
CA ARG A 375 23.41 -3.02 -20.68
C ARG A 375 24.38 -2.64 -19.57
N LEU A 376 23.94 -2.65 -18.32
CA LEU A 376 24.75 -2.31 -17.16
C LEU A 376 25.36 -3.52 -16.45
N GLU A 377 24.99 -4.74 -16.85
CA GLU A 377 25.48 -5.98 -16.25
C GLU A 377 26.99 -6.10 -16.40
N GLY A 378 27.67 -6.43 -15.30
CA GLY A 378 29.14 -6.59 -15.27
C GLY A 378 29.93 -5.30 -15.47
N ARG A 379 29.29 -4.16 -15.65
CA ARG A 379 29.96 -2.87 -15.73
C ARG A 379 30.14 -2.26 -14.35
N LYS A 380 31.30 -1.71 -14.08
CA LYS A 380 31.53 -0.81 -12.96
C LYS A 380 30.82 0.52 -13.28
N ILE A 381 29.71 0.80 -12.62
CA ILE A 381 29.02 2.10 -12.75
C ILE A 381 29.91 3.17 -12.12
N PRO A 382 30.31 4.23 -12.85
CA PRO A 382 31.13 5.30 -12.28
C PRO A 382 30.42 6.00 -11.13
N GLU A 383 31.11 6.14 -10.02
CA GLU A 383 30.57 6.79 -8.79
C GLU A 383 30.07 8.21 -9.06
N THR A 384 30.73 8.95 -9.94
CA THR A 384 30.32 10.29 -10.37
C THR A 384 28.98 10.32 -11.10
N LEU A 385 28.64 9.25 -11.85
CA LEU A 385 27.32 9.12 -12.48
C LEU A 385 26.24 8.73 -11.46
N ILE A 386 26.59 7.91 -10.46
CA ILE A 386 25.70 7.62 -9.34
C ILE A 386 25.41 8.91 -8.57
N SER A 387 26.43 9.69 -8.24
CA SER A 387 26.27 11.00 -7.59
C SER A 387 25.36 11.93 -8.39
N GLN A 388 25.49 11.96 -9.72
CA GLN A 388 24.71 12.83 -10.60
C GLN A 388 23.23 12.40 -10.73
N TYR A 389 22.98 11.10 -10.96
CA TYR A 389 21.68 10.59 -11.37
C TYR A 389 20.93 9.81 -10.27
N LEU A 390 21.65 9.42 -9.21
CA LEU A 390 21.13 8.65 -8.06
C LEU A 390 21.70 9.25 -6.76
N GLY A 391 21.65 10.57 -6.65
CA GLY A 391 22.30 11.32 -5.58
C GLY A 391 21.94 10.90 -4.16
N THR A 392 20.70 10.45 -3.94
CA THR A 392 20.24 9.93 -2.65
C THR A 392 20.90 8.61 -2.24
N LEU A 393 21.42 7.85 -3.21
CA LEU A 393 22.11 6.58 -3.00
C LEU A 393 23.63 6.73 -2.91
N TYR A 394 24.15 7.86 -3.39
CA TYR A 394 25.58 8.12 -3.44
C TYR A 394 26.32 7.92 -2.09
N PRO A 395 25.80 8.43 -0.95
CA PRO A 395 26.48 8.24 0.34
C PRO A 395 26.67 6.77 0.72
N ALA A 396 25.65 5.93 0.45
CA ALA A 396 25.71 4.50 0.75
C ALA A 396 26.72 3.76 -0.16
N VAL A 397 26.80 4.17 -1.42
CA VAL A 397 27.78 3.61 -2.36
C VAL A 397 29.20 4.07 -2.00
N ALA A 398 29.41 5.35 -1.73
CA ALA A 398 30.73 5.91 -1.38
C ALA A 398 31.29 5.33 -0.08
N SER A 399 30.43 4.97 0.88
CA SER A 399 30.83 4.29 2.12
C SER A 399 31.07 2.78 1.95
N GLY A 400 30.70 2.21 0.79
CA GLY A 400 30.77 0.76 0.55
C GLY A 400 29.62 -0.04 1.19
N ALA A 401 28.61 0.63 1.74
CA ALA A 401 27.44 -0.03 2.32
C ALA A 401 26.52 -0.64 1.25
N VAL A 402 26.54 -0.10 0.04
CA VAL A 402 25.79 -0.57 -1.12
C VAL A 402 26.72 -0.74 -2.32
N GLU A 403 26.61 -1.88 -2.98
CA GLU A 403 27.35 -2.13 -4.21
C GLU A 403 26.80 -1.26 -5.36
N ALA A 404 27.71 -0.76 -6.21
CA ALA A 404 27.36 0.02 -7.41
C ALA A 404 26.84 -0.88 -8.54
N THR A 405 25.91 -1.77 -8.25
CA THR A 405 25.21 -2.64 -9.23
C THR A 405 23.76 -2.19 -9.43
N PRO A 406 23.18 -2.38 -10.62
CA PRO A 406 21.80 -1.96 -10.87
C PRO A 406 20.80 -2.51 -9.84
N HIS A 407 20.90 -3.80 -9.52
CA HIS A 407 20.00 -4.45 -8.58
C HIS A 407 20.11 -3.85 -7.16
N ALA A 408 21.34 -3.73 -6.64
CA ALA A 408 21.56 -3.16 -5.31
C ALA A 408 21.09 -1.71 -5.20
N LEU A 409 21.28 -0.90 -6.26
CA LEU A 409 20.83 0.48 -6.30
C LEU A 409 19.30 0.59 -6.32
N MET A 410 18.59 -0.25 -7.09
CA MET A 410 17.13 -0.28 -7.12
C MET A 410 16.55 -0.72 -5.76
N VAL A 411 17.10 -1.77 -5.17
CA VAL A 411 16.69 -2.27 -3.86
C VAL A 411 16.92 -1.21 -2.78
N GLU A 412 18.07 -0.56 -2.75
CA GLU A 412 18.38 0.47 -1.76
C GLU A 412 17.50 1.71 -1.89
N ALA A 413 17.13 2.11 -3.11
CA ALA A 413 16.19 3.20 -3.31
C ALA A 413 14.85 2.94 -2.59
N VAL A 414 14.31 1.73 -2.73
CA VAL A 414 13.08 1.33 -2.05
C VAL A 414 13.30 1.16 -0.54
N ARG A 415 14.43 0.55 -0.12
CA ARG A 415 14.78 0.40 1.30
C ARG A 415 14.85 1.74 2.03
N ASN A 416 15.30 2.81 1.37
CA ASN A 416 15.33 4.14 1.97
C ASN A 416 13.93 4.61 2.37
N VAL A 417 12.91 4.33 1.54
CA VAL A 417 11.51 4.63 1.90
C VAL A 417 11.06 3.74 3.06
N VAL A 418 11.25 2.43 2.98
CA VAL A 418 10.86 1.48 4.06
C VAL A 418 11.54 1.85 5.38
N ARG A 419 12.81 2.24 5.34
CA ARG A 419 13.58 2.68 6.52
C ARG A 419 13.03 3.96 7.15
N THR A 420 12.52 4.88 6.33
CA THR A 420 11.85 6.09 6.83
C THR A 420 10.62 5.74 7.65
N TYR A 421 9.79 4.82 7.15
CA TYR A 421 8.65 4.29 7.89
C TYR A 421 9.09 3.48 9.13
N GLY A 422 10.09 2.62 8.99
CA GLY A 422 10.62 1.83 10.11
C GLY A 422 11.05 2.68 11.30
N LYS A 423 11.66 3.85 11.04
CA LYS A 423 12.03 4.81 12.09
C LYS A 423 10.81 5.44 12.76
N ALA A 424 9.74 5.65 12.03
CA ALA A 424 8.53 6.29 12.55
C ALA A 424 7.69 5.34 13.42
N VAL A 425 7.69 4.03 13.09
CA VAL A 425 6.88 3.03 13.80
C VAL A 425 7.61 2.31 14.94
N ALA A 426 8.91 2.59 15.14
CA ALA A 426 9.80 1.93 16.12
C ALA A 426 9.45 2.20 17.60
#